data_1d30c1b31fc594300127ced1908c084d
#
_entry.id   1d30c1b31fc594300127ced1908c084d
#
_cell.length_a   1.000
_cell.length_b   1.000
_cell.length_c   1.000
_cell.angle_alpha   90.00
_cell.angle_beta   90.00
_cell.angle_gamma   90.00
#
_symmetry.space_group_name_H-M   'P 1'
#
loop_
_entity.id
_entity.type
_entity.pdbx_description
1 polymer ?
#
loop_
_entity_poly.entity_id
_entity_poly.type
_entity_poly.pdbx_seq_one_letter_code
_entity_poly.pdbx_strand_id
1 'polypeptide(L)'
;MANLSDKIRVSIDDLEDMLGVFGLPEFISKAENRFVRHTEEVADRVASDPKKRVVFVSGPTSSGKTTFTDRLVSQLQARGKKAVRLSLDDYYSLNALSFDEEGRPDYESVETLDMRLASIDLARLVSGDAVQTPTFDFMTRTRVESTKPAISIGKEGIVVVEGLHGLCEETTGSFDREQYLGVFIMPYASVMADSRLLDSDDIRMLRRIVRDVRHRGAHALTTIDYWPMIQNSEQDYYRDYLTKADYHVNSFLAYEPLVIASLALQDIGEALDAYEKGLLVPSVFMERSNVKKDFANIEKAVAKAKMLQVWLRQIPQAKETFVPKTSILNEFLCL
;
A
#
# COMPACT_ATOMS: atom_id res chain seq x y z
N MET A 1 -9.16 20.49 -8.29
CA MET A 1 -8.04 19.71 -8.87
C MET A 1 -6.98 19.63 -7.79
N ALA A 2 -6.78 18.44 -7.23
CA ALA A 2 -5.69 18.26 -6.26
C ALA A 2 -4.37 18.48 -6.99
N ASN A 3 -3.54 19.31 -6.39
CA ASN A 3 -2.23 19.65 -6.91
C ASN A 3 -1.33 18.42 -6.84
N LEU A 4 -1.08 17.76 -7.97
CA LEU A 4 0.07 16.86 -8.15
C LEU A 4 1.43 17.60 -7.94
N SER A 5 1.37 18.88 -7.55
CA SER A 5 2.53 19.73 -7.26
C SER A 5 3.30 19.34 -5.99
N ASP A 6 2.79 18.41 -5.17
CA ASP A 6 3.38 18.05 -3.89
C ASP A 6 4.35 16.86 -3.97
N LYS A 7 5.02 16.70 -5.13
CA LYS A 7 6.12 15.73 -5.22
C LYS A 7 7.25 16.15 -4.28
N ILE A 8 7.53 15.29 -3.29
CA ILE A 8 8.65 15.51 -2.38
C ILE A 8 9.94 15.08 -3.09
N ARG A 9 10.92 15.96 -3.09
CA ARG A 9 12.29 15.64 -3.52
C ARG A 9 13.19 15.71 -2.32
N VAL A 10 13.98 14.65 -2.13
CA VAL A 10 14.95 14.56 -1.05
C VAL A 10 16.29 14.24 -1.68
N SER A 11 17.32 15.04 -1.40
CA SER A 11 18.69 14.76 -1.83
C SER A 11 19.43 13.89 -0.80
N ILE A 12 20.49 13.23 -1.22
CA ILE A 12 21.38 12.50 -0.30
C ILE A 12 21.99 13.48 0.70
N ASP A 13 22.41 14.67 0.26
CA ASP A 13 22.97 15.71 1.13
C ASP A 13 21.96 16.14 2.20
N ASP A 14 20.67 16.35 1.83
CA ASP A 14 19.62 16.64 2.81
C ASP A 14 19.49 15.53 3.86
N LEU A 15 19.59 14.27 3.43
CA LEU A 15 19.50 13.10 4.34
C LEU A 15 20.71 13.00 5.27
N GLU A 16 21.92 13.28 4.77
CA GLU A 16 23.15 13.29 5.58
C GLU A 16 23.13 14.41 6.62
N ASP A 17 22.71 15.61 6.23
CA ASP A 17 22.59 16.75 7.13
C ASP A 17 21.62 16.49 8.30
N MET A 18 20.59 15.66 8.08
CA MET A 18 19.58 15.32 9.10
C MET A 18 20.00 14.21 10.04
N LEU A 19 21.08 13.47 9.79
CA LEU A 19 21.52 12.34 10.63
C LEU A 19 22.13 12.75 12.00
N GLY A 20 22.23 14.04 12.30
CA GLY A 20 22.69 14.52 13.60
C GLY A 20 21.76 14.15 14.76
N VAL A 21 22.31 14.04 15.98
CA VAL A 21 21.59 13.64 17.20
C VAL A 21 20.33 14.49 17.46
N PHE A 22 20.34 15.75 17.09
CA PHE A 22 19.22 16.66 17.24
C PHE A 22 18.39 16.81 15.95
N GLY A 23 19.02 16.62 14.77
CA GLY A 23 18.36 16.79 13.48
C GLY A 23 17.38 15.68 13.15
N LEU A 24 17.77 14.42 13.38
CA LEU A 24 16.95 13.26 12.98
C LEU A 24 15.58 13.18 13.69
N PRO A 25 15.47 13.36 15.02
CA PRO A 25 14.15 13.34 15.68
C PRO A 25 13.21 14.45 15.23
N GLU A 26 13.74 15.65 14.97
CA GLU A 26 12.93 16.77 14.46
C GLU A 26 12.49 16.51 13.02
N PHE A 27 13.36 16.00 12.16
CA PHE A 27 13.06 15.63 10.80
C PHE A 27 11.97 14.57 10.70
N ILE A 28 12.06 13.51 11.53
CA ILE A 28 11.04 12.47 11.65
C ILE A 28 9.71 13.09 12.09
N SER A 29 9.72 13.88 13.17
CA SER A 29 8.51 14.52 13.70
C SER A 29 7.81 15.40 12.65
N LYS A 30 8.58 16.18 11.87
CA LYS A 30 8.05 17.03 10.81
C LYS A 30 7.40 16.21 9.68
N ALA A 31 8.03 15.11 9.28
CA ALA A 31 7.51 14.22 8.25
C ALA A 31 6.20 13.53 8.70
N GLU A 32 6.19 12.98 9.94
CA GLU A 32 5.01 12.35 10.52
C GLU A 32 3.85 13.33 10.69
N ASN A 33 4.11 14.52 11.23
CA ASN A 33 3.09 15.54 11.42
C ASN A 33 2.46 16.02 10.10
N ARG A 34 3.21 16.01 8.99
CA ARG A 34 2.66 16.29 7.67
C ARG A 34 1.62 15.23 7.28
N PHE A 35 1.96 13.95 7.44
CA PHE A 35 1.04 12.86 7.12
C PHE A 35 -0.20 12.85 8.02
N VAL A 36 -0.04 13.12 9.32
CA VAL A 36 -1.15 13.25 10.27
C VAL A 36 -2.12 14.36 9.85
N ARG A 37 -1.63 15.53 9.46
CA ARG A 37 -2.47 16.63 8.99
C ARG A 37 -3.34 16.26 7.80
N HIS A 38 -2.84 15.54 6.82
CA HIS A 38 -3.66 15.04 5.70
C HIS A 38 -4.81 14.15 6.19
N THR A 39 -4.55 13.29 7.17
CA THR A 39 -5.61 12.43 7.74
C THR A 39 -6.66 13.26 8.49
N GLU A 40 -6.24 14.29 9.25
CA GLU A 40 -7.13 15.20 9.96
C GLU A 40 -7.99 16.02 9.01
N GLU A 41 -7.44 16.58 7.93
CA GLU A 41 -8.16 17.33 6.91
C GLU A 41 -9.27 16.49 6.26
N VAL A 42 -8.98 15.23 5.91
CA VAL A 42 -9.99 14.31 5.38
C VAL A 42 -11.06 14.01 6.42
N ALA A 43 -10.66 13.75 7.69
CA ALA A 43 -11.61 13.48 8.77
C ALA A 43 -12.52 14.67 9.06
N ASP A 44 -11.99 15.90 9.07
CA ASP A 44 -12.78 17.12 9.29
C ASP A 44 -13.83 17.32 8.20
N ARG A 45 -13.43 17.11 6.94
CA ARG A 45 -14.36 17.26 5.81
C ARG A 45 -15.47 16.22 5.85
N VAL A 46 -15.17 14.97 6.17
CA VAL A 46 -16.18 13.91 6.28
C VAL A 46 -17.08 14.14 7.49
N ALA A 47 -16.52 14.50 8.65
CA ALA A 47 -17.29 14.68 9.86
C ALA A 47 -18.24 15.90 9.82
N SER A 48 -17.87 16.95 9.07
CA SER A 48 -18.66 18.18 8.92
C SER A 48 -19.81 18.06 7.91
N ASP A 49 -19.81 17.07 7.04
CA ASP A 49 -20.86 16.87 6.05
C ASP A 49 -21.74 15.66 6.42
N PRO A 50 -23.00 15.89 6.89
CA PRO A 50 -23.88 14.81 7.32
C PRO A 50 -24.34 13.87 6.19
N LYS A 51 -24.15 14.25 4.92
CA LYS A 51 -24.46 13.41 3.77
C LYS A 51 -23.39 12.34 3.55
N LYS A 52 -22.16 12.55 4.02
CA LYS A 52 -21.05 11.60 3.83
C LYS A 52 -21.24 10.36 4.69
N ARG A 53 -21.40 9.22 4.03
CA ARG A 53 -21.61 7.91 4.63
C ARG A 53 -20.47 6.94 4.33
N VAL A 54 -19.74 7.18 3.25
CA VAL A 54 -18.64 6.32 2.81
C VAL A 54 -17.41 7.16 2.48
N VAL A 55 -16.24 6.65 2.84
CA VAL A 55 -14.96 7.15 2.33
C VAL A 55 -14.31 6.01 1.57
N PHE A 56 -14.07 6.21 0.28
CA PHE A 56 -13.35 5.25 -0.56
C PHE A 56 -11.87 5.63 -0.60
N VAL A 57 -11.01 4.74 -0.11
CA VAL A 57 -9.54 4.91 -0.10
C VAL A 57 -8.92 3.94 -1.09
N SER A 58 -8.42 4.49 -2.18
CA SER A 58 -7.70 3.74 -3.21
C SER A 58 -6.23 4.15 -3.27
N GLY A 59 -5.42 3.31 -3.84
CA GLY A 59 -4.00 3.56 -4.07
C GLY A 59 -3.27 2.29 -4.44
N PRO A 60 -2.12 2.38 -5.09
CA PRO A 60 -1.35 1.24 -5.55
C PRO A 60 -0.85 0.39 -4.37
N THR A 61 -0.32 -0.81 -4.68
CA THR A 61 0.28 -1.67 -3.66
C THR A 61 1.39 -0.94 -2.90
N SER A 62 1.53 -1.22 -1.60
CA SER A 62 2.52 -0.59 -0.71
C SER A 62 2.45 0.95 -0.63
N SER A 63 1.27 1.51 -0.84
CA SER A 63 1.04 2.96 -0.70
C SER A 63 0.75 3.41 0.74
N GLY A 64 0.48 2.49 1.67
CA GLY A 64 0.14 2.82 3.06
C GLY A 64 -1.36 3.02 3.30
N LYS A 65 -2.22 2.42 2.47
CA LYS A 65 -3.68 2.52 2.59
C LYS A 65 -4.20 2.08 3.95
N THR A 66 -3.75 0.93 4.43
CA THR A 66 -4.27 0.31 5.66
C THR A 66 -4.02 1.19 6.86
N THR A 67 -2.79 1.66 7.07
CA THR A 67 -2.45 2.55 8.19
C THR A 67 -3.17 3.90 8.08
N PHE A 68 -3.26 4.47 6.88
CA PHE A 68 -4.04 5.70 6.66
C PHE A 68 -5.50 5.52 7.05
N THR A 69 -6.11 4.41 6.61
CA THR A 69 -7.52 4.11 6.87
C THR A 69 -7.80 3.88 8.35
N ASP A 70 -6.95 3.15 9.06
CA ASP A 70 -7.09 2.93 10.50
C ASP A 70 -6.98 4.25 11.29
N ARG A 71 -6.07 5.14 10.89
CA ARG A 71 -5.98 6.49 11.46
C ARG A 71 -7.21 7.32 11.15
N LEU A 72 -7.70 7.27 9.90
CA LEU A 72 -8.91 8.01 9.52
C LEU A 72 -10.12 7.56 10.32
N VAL A 73 -10.31 6.24 10.49
CA VAL A 73 -11.36 5.69 11.35
C VAL A 73 -11.22 6.22 12.78
N SER A 74 -10.02 6.18 13.36
CA SER A 74 -9.75 6.71 14.71
C SER A 74 -10.04 8.22 14.82
N GLN A 75 -9.67 9.00 13.80
CA GLN A 75 -9.93 10.44 13.76
C GLN A 75 -11.44 10.76 13.62
N LEU A 76 -12.19 9.97 12.85
CA LEU A 76 -13.65 10.10 12.76
C LEU A 76 -14.32 9.75 14.08
N GLN A 77 -13.87 8.70 14.76
CA GLN A 77 -14.36 8.31 16.08
C GLN A 77 -14.09 9.39 17.13
N ALA A 78 -12.90 10.01 17.11
CA ALA A 78 -12.57 11.14 18.00
C ALA A 78 -13.48 12.37 17.77
N ARG A 79 -14.07 12.50 16.57
CA ARG A 79 -15.09 13.53 16.21
C ARG A 79 -16.52 13.10 16.50
N GLY A 80 -16.71 12.01 17.26
CA GLY A 80 -18.02 11.51 17.66
C GLY A 80 -18.77 10.73 16.57
N LYS A 81 -18.11 10.37 15.45
CA LYS A 81 -18.73 9.55 14.42
C LYS A 81 -18.51 8.06 14.73
N LYS A 82 -19.54 7.24 14.54
CA LYS A 82 -19.34 5.79 14.51
C LYS A 82 -18.74 5.42 13.16
N ALA A 83 -17.48 5.02 13.14
CA ALA A 83 -16.75 4.69 11.91
C ALA A 83 -16.12 3.31 12.00
N VAL A 84 -16.10 2.58 10.86
CA VAL A 84 -15.46 1.28 10.73
C VAL A 84 -14.71 1.19 9.39
N ARG A 85 -13.69 0.32 9.36
CA ARG A 85 -12.99 -0.05 8.13
C ARG A 85 -13.66 -1.26 7.48
N LEU A 86 -13.75 -1.26 6.14
CA LEU A 86 -14.02 -2.41 5.30
C LEU A 86 -12.86 -2.55 4.31
N SER A 87 -12.12 -3.65 4.41
CA SER A 87 -11.00 -3.93 3.50
C SER A 87 -11.47 -4.76 2.32
N LEU A 88 -11.22 -4.29 1.10
CA LEU A 88 -11.49 -5.06 -0.11
C LEU A 88 -10.56 -6.26 -0.26
N ASP A 89 -9.38 -6.21 0.36
CA ASP A 89 -8.44 -7.33 0.36
C ASP A 89 -9.01 -8.57 1.06
N ASP A 90 -9.96 -8.42 1.98
CA ASP A 90 -10.67 -9.55 2.59
C ASP A 90 -11.60 -10.28 1.60
N TYR A 91 -11.92 -9.68 0.45
CA TYR A 91 -12.84 -10.21 -0.57
C TYR A 91 -12.13 -10.90 -1.74
N TYR A 92 -10.82 -11.15 -1.68
CA TYR A 92 -10.14 -11.94 -2.70
C TYR A 92 -10.81 -13.31 -2.87
N SER A 93 -11.07 -13.68 -4.13
CA SER A 93 -11.62 -14.99 -4.51
C SER A 93 -10.64 -15.80 -5.35
N LEU A 94 -9.75 -15.15 -6.08
CA LEU A 94 -8.75 -15.72 -6.99
C LEU A 94 -9.34 -16.72 -8.01
N ASN A 95 -10.62 -16.56 -8.35
CA ASN A 95 -11.33 -17.46 -9.26
C ASN A 95 -11.07 -17.15 -10.74
N ALA A 96 -10.70 -15.90 -11.05
CA ALA A 96 -10.43 -15.44 -12.41
C ALA A 96 -9.03 -14.80 -12.45
N LEU A 97 -8.01 -15.60 -12.75
CA LEU A 97 -6.64 -15.13 -12.93
C LEU A 97 -6.35 -14.96 -14.42
N SER A 98 -5.95 -13.77 -14.83
CA SER A 98 -5.26 -13.51 -16.09
C SER A 98 -3.75 -13.67 -15.91
N PHE A 99 -3.02 -13.73 -17.01
CA PHE A 99 -1.58 -13.98 -17.01
C PHE A 99 -0.91 -13.07 -18.02
N ASP A 100 0.30 -12.59 -17.70
CA ASP A 100 1.13 -11.91 -18.68
C ASP A 100 1.87 -12.90 -19.61
N GLU A 101 2.70 -12.37 -20.52
CA GLU A 101 3.46 -13.15 -21.49
C GLU A 101 4.48 -14.11 -20.84
N GLU A 102 4.97 -13.78 -19.65
CA GLU A 102 5.89 -14.63 -18.87
C GLU A 102 5.16 -15.61 -17.96
N GLY A 103 3.83 -15.58 -17.94
CA GLY A 103 2.97 -16.48 -17.16
C GLY A 103 2.79 -16.04 -15.70
N ARG A 104 3.08 -14.78 -15.34
CA ARG A 104 2.75 -14.25 -14.01
C ARG A 104 1.24 -14.12 -13.87
N PRO A 105 0.64 -14.71 -12.83
CA PRO A 105 -0.78 -14.49 -12.56
C PRO A 105 -1.01 -13.06 -12.08
N ASP A 106 -2.06 -12.41 -12.60
CA ASP A 106 -2.47 -11.08 -12.17
C ASP A 106 -3.32 -11.16 -10.90
N TYR A 107 -2.69 -10.93 -9.75
CA TYR A 107 -3.39 -10.83 -8.46
C TYR A 107 -3.90 -9.40 -8.17
N GLU A 108 -3.56 -8.42 -8.99
CA GLU A 108 -3.95 -7.02 -8.79
C GLU A 108 -5.24 -6.68 -9.60
N SER A 109 -5.73 -7.57 -10.47
CA SER A 109 -6.97 -7.36 -11.22
C SER A 109 -8.20 -7.30 -10.33
N VAL A 110 -9.17 -6.42 -10.65
CA VAL A 110 -10.47 -6.34 -9.96
C VAL A 110 -11.24 -7.66 -10.03
N GLU A 111 -11.05 -8.44 -11.07
CA GLU A 111 -11.71 -9.73 -11.27
C GLU A 111 -11.28 -10.80 -10.24
N THR A 112 -10.18 -10.57 -9.55
CA THR A 112 -9.73 -11.43 -8.44
C THR A 112 -10.49 -11.21 -7.15
N LEU A 113 -11.33 -10.17 -7.09
CA LEU A 113 -12.15 -9.81 -5.95
C LEU A 113 -13.62 -10.23 -6.16
N ASP A 114 -14.27 -10.63 -5.09
CA ASP A 114 -15.72 -10.83 -5.05
C ASP A 114 -16.42 -9.47 -4.82
N MET A 115 -16.38 -8.62 -5.87
CA MET A 115 -16.94 -7.27 -5.81
C MET A 115 -18.44 -7.27 -5.52
N ARG A 116 -19.15 -8.33 -5.95
CA ARG A 116 -20.57 -8.48 -5.67
C ARG A 116 -20.81 -8.61 -4.16
N LEU A 117 -20.08 -9.48 -3.49
CA LEU A 117 -20.21 -9.65 -2.02
C LEU A 117 -19.80 -8.38 -1.30
N ALA A 118 -18.68 -7.74 -1.71
CA ALA A 118 -18.22 -6.49 -1.12
C ALA A 118 -19.27 -5.37 -1.21
N SER A 119 -19.92 -5.23 -2.37
CA SER A 119 -20.98 -4.23 -2.59
C SER A 119 -22.23 -4.51 -1.75
N ILE A 120 -22.64 -5.78 -1.61
CA ILE A 120 -23.76 -6.17 -0.73
C ILE A 120 -23.45 -5.85 0.73
N ASP A 121 -22.28 -6.22 1.20
CA ASP A 121 -21.88 -5.99 2.59
C ASP A 121 -21.75 -4.49 2.89
N LEU A 122 -21.21 -3.72 1.97
CA LEU A 122 -21.13 -2.26 2.09
C LEU A 122 -22.53 -1.62 2.16
N ALA A 123 -23.44 -2.00 1.26
CA ALA A 123 -24.81 -1.49 1.26
C ALA A 123 -25.56 -1.80 2.57
N ARG A 124 -25.41 -3.02 3.09
CA ARG A 124 -25.98 -3.44 4.38
C ARG A 124 -25.42 -2.62 5.54
N LEU A 125 -24.10 -2.40 5.59
CA LEU A 125 -23.45 -1.56 6.60
C LEU A 125 -24.01 -0.13 6.59
N VAL A 126 -24.11 0.47 5.39
CA VAL A 126 -24.66 1.84 5.24
C VAL A 126 -26.13 1.90 5.60
N SER A 127 -26.90 0.85 5.41
CA SER A 127 -28.29 0.72 5.87
C SER A 127 -28.41 0.58 7.39
N GLY A 128 -27.31 0.27 8.09
CA GLY A 128 -27.25 0.14 9.54
C GLY A 128 -27.27 -1.29 10.04
N ASP A 129 -27.26 -2.27 9.15
CA ASP A 129 -27.22 -3.70 9.50
C ASP A 129 -25.85 -4.09 10.08
N ALA A 130 -25.84 -5.20 10.82
CA ALA A 130 -24.61 -5.85 11.19
C ALA A 130 -24.16 -6.79 10.05
N VAL A 131 -22.86 -6.77 9.73
CA VAL A 131 -22.27 -7.57 8.65
C VAL A 131 -21.06 -8.33 9.17
N GLN A 132 -20.98 -9.60 8.82
CA GLN A 132 -19.81 -10.43 9.02
C GLN A 132 -19.00 -10.46 7.73
N THR A 133 -17.90 -9.70 7.67
CA THR A 133 -17.02 -9.66 6.50
C THR A 133 -16.19 -10.95 6.40
N PRO A 134 -15.84 -11.41 5.20
CA PRO A 134 -14.89 -12.51 5.04
C PRO A 134 -13.50 -12.12 5.58
N THR A 135 -12.57 -13.05 5.51
CA THR A 135 -11.14 -12.82 5.78
C THR A 135 -10.33 -13.55 4.72
N PHE A 136 -9.33 -12.87 4.16
CA PHE A 136 -8.37 -13.48 3.24
C PHE A 136 -7.03 -13.68 3.93
N ASP A 137 -6.52 -14.91 3.87
CA ASP A 137 -5.20 -15.25 4.38
C ASP A 137 -4.18 -15.18 3.24
N PHE A 138 -3.28 -14.19 3.31
CA PHE A 138 -2.22 -13.98 2.31
C PHE A 138 -1.12 -15.04 2.34
N MET A 139 -0.93 -15.76 3.43
CA MET A 139 0.05 -16.85 3.51
C MET A 139 -0.44 -18.08 2.76
N THR A 140 -1.68 -18.48 2.98
CA THR A 140 -2.31 -19.63 2.31
C THR A 140 -3.00 -19.24 1.00
N ARG A 141 -3.17 -17.93 0.72
CA ARG A 141 -3.91 -17.37 -0.42
C ARG A 141 -5.30 -17.95 -0.58
N THR A 142 -6.00 -18.07 0.53
CA THR A 142 -7.37 -18.58 0.57
C THR A 142 -8.27 -17.67 1.38
N ARG A 143 -9.55 -17.60 0.96
CA ARG A 143 -10.57 -17.01 1.79
C ARG A 143 -10.91 -18.00 2.90
N VAL A 144 -10.90 -17.51 4.14
CA VAL A 144 -11.25 -18.30 5.32
C VAL A 144 -12.53 -17.77 5.94
N GLU A 145 -13.23 -18.63 6.69
CA GLU A 145 -14.38 -18.20 7.49
C GLU A 145 -13.91 -17.16 8.51
N SER A 146 -14.63 -16.03 8.54
CA SER A 146 -14.27 -14.95 9.44
C SER A 146 -14.56 -15.33 10.88
N THR A 147 -13.55 -15.23 11.72
CA THR A 147 -13.67 -15.30 13.18
C THR A 147 -13.84 -13.91 13.82
N LYS A 148 -13.78 -12.85 13.00
CA LYS A 148 -13.98 -11.47 13.45
C LYS A 148 -15.45 -11.27 13.86
N PRO A 149 -15.72 -10.46 14.89
CA PRO A 149 -17.10 -10.12 15.22
C PRO A 149 -17.76 -9.33 14.07
N ALA A 150 -19.08 -9.48 13.95
CA ALA A 150 -19.84 -8.69 13.00
C ALA A 150 -19.66 -7.18 13.27
N ILE A 151 -19.45 -6.41 12.23
CA ILE A 151 -19.32 -4.96 12.30
C ILE A 151 -20.66 -4.27 12.04
N SER A 152 -20.91 -3.15 12.69
CA SER A 152 -22.13 -2.34 12.51
C SER A 152 -21.85 -0.89 12.82
N ILE A 153 -22.37 0.01 11.99
CA ILE A 153 -22.22 1.46 12.15
C ILE A 153 -23.52 2.17 12.53
N GLY A 154 -24.67 1.47 12.46
CA GLY A 154 -25.97 2.12 12.56
C GLY A 154 -26.27 3.02 11.37
N LYS A 155 -27.41 3.74 11.43
CA LYS A 155 -27.92 4.52 10.29
C LYS A 155 -27.14 5.79 9.96
N GLU A 156 -26.31 6.30 10.87
CA GLU A 156 -25.57 7.56 10.70
C GLU A 156 -24.04 7.38 10.71
N GLY A 157 -23.58 6.15 10.79
CA GLY A 157 -22.15 5.84 10.81
C GLY A 157 -21.49 5.98 9.44
N ILE A 158 -20.18 5.88 9.42
CA ILE A 158 -19.33 6.03 8.26
C ILE A 158 -18.57 4.73 8.02
N VAL A 159 -18.58 4.23 6.79
CA VAL A 159 -17.70 3.13 6.36
C VAL A 159 -16.51 3.73 5.63
N VAL A 160 -15.30 3.35 6.04
CA VAL A 160 -14.08 3.65 5.30
C VAL A 160 -13.68 2.38 4.55
N VAL A 161 -13.92 2.37 3.24
CA VAL A 161 -13.58 1.26 2.35
C VAL A 161 -12.16 1.46 1.85
N GLU A 162 -11.30 0.46 2.02
CA GLU A 162 -9.93 0.55 1.52
C GLU A 162 -9.58 -0.65 0.64
N GLY A 163 -8.77 -0.38 -0.36
CA GLY A 163 -8.23 -1.39 -1.27
C GLY A 163 -7.71 -0.75 -2.54
N LEU A 164 -7.01 -1.54 -3.34
CA LEU A 164 -6.51 -1.10 -4.64
C LEU A 164 -7.65 -0.54 -5.49
N HIS A 165 -8.77 -1.26 -5.53
CA HIS A 165 -9.97 -0.94 -6.30
C HIS A 165 -11.04 -0.15 -5.52
N GLY A 166 -10.64 0.58 -4.47
CA GLY A 166 -11.57 1.39 -3.67
C GLY A 166 -12.36 2.43 -4.45
N LEU A 167 -11.85 2.90 -5.60
CA LEU A 167 -12.50 3.90 -6.46
C LEU A 167 -13.03 3.32 -7.80
N CYS A 168 -13.12 2.00 -7.93
CA CYS A 168 -13.73 1.40 -9.12
C CYS A 168 -15.25 1.61 -9.15
N GLU A 169 -15.84 1.45 -10.32
CA GLU A 169 -17.29 1.63 -10.52
C GLU A 169 -18.12 0.63 -9.71
N GLU A 170 -17.62 -0.59 -9.56
CA GLU A 170 -18.29 -1.65 -8.79
C GLU A 170 -18.46 -1.30 -7.32
N THR A 171 -17.57 -0.49 -6.76
CA THR A 171 -17.68 -0.01 -5.37
C THR A 171 -18.47 1.28 -5.26
N THR A 172 -18.20 2.24 -6.15
CA THR A 172 -18.73 3.60 -6.03
C THR A 172 -20.11 3.77 -6.65
N GLY A 173 -20.44 2.96 -7.69
CA GLY A 173 -21.63 3.13 -8.51
C GLY A 173 -22.98 2.91 -7.79
N SER A 174 -22.96 2.32 -6.60
CA SER A 174 -24.16 2.15 -5.76
C SER A 174 -24.49 3.37 -4.87
N PHE A 175 -23.67 4.42 -4.93
CA PHE A 175 -23.81 5.60 -4.06
C PHE A 175 -23.88 6.89 -4.87
N ASP A 176 -24.78 7.79 -4.44
CA ASP A 176 -24.80 9.14 -4.98
C ASP A 176 -23.48 9.86 -4.65
N ARG A 177 -23.02 10.72 -5.57
CA ARG A 177 -21.74 11.43 -5.40
C ARG A 177 -21.64 12.26 -4.11
N GLU A 178 -22.77 12.72 -3.59
CA GLU A 178 -22.84 13.44 -2.33
C GLU A 178 -22.62 12.54 -1.11
N GLN A 179 -22.88 11.25 -1.21
CA GLN A 179 -22.79 10.31 -0.09
C GLN A 179 -21.38 9.84 0.23
N TYR A 180 -20.41 10.02 -0.67
CA TYR A 180 -19.07 9.56 -0.45
C TYR A 180 -17.98 10.61 -0.69
N LEU A 181 -16.79 10.32 -0.18
CA LEU A 181 -15.55 11.02 -0.46
C LEU A 181 -14.53 10.03 -1.02
N GLY A 182 -13.90 10.38 -2.13
CA GLY A 182 -12.82 9.60 -2.74
C GLY A 182 -11.46 10.09 -2.30
N VAL A 183 -10.59 9.18 -1.85
CA VAL A 183 -9.20 9.45 -1.48
C VAL A 183 -8.27 8.56 -2.29
N PHE A 184 -7.26 9.15 -2.92
CA PHE A 184 -6.18 8.40 -3.55
C PHE A 184 -4.88 8.63 -2.78
N ILE A 185 -4.22 7.54 -2.34
CA ILE A 185 -3.02 7.60 -1.52
C ILE A 185 -1.86 6.88 -2.20
N MET A 186 -0.71 7.54 -2.30
CA MET A 186 0.54 6.95 -2.79
C MET A 186 1.76 7.73 -2.29
N PRO A 187 2.95 7.11 -2.21
CA PRO A 187 4.18 7.86 -2.00
C PRO A 187 4.54 8.58 -3.31
N TYR A 188 4.45 9.91 -3.31
CA TYR A 188 4.79 10.72 -4.47
C TYR A 188 6.08 11.50 -4.20
N ALA A 189 7.22 10.90 -4.60
CA ALA A 189 8.53 11.41 -4.26
C ALA A 189 9.62 11.01 -5.26
N SER A 190 10.79 11.57 -5.07
CA SER A 190 12.05 11.10 -5.66
C SER A 190 13.21 11.32 -4.70
N VAL A 191 14.15 10.36 -4.68
CA VAL A 191 15.44 10.48 -3.98
C VAL A 191 16.51 10.77 -5.01
N MET A 192 17.32 11.79 -4.74
CA MET A 192 18.27 12.39 -5.68
C MET A 192 19.70 12.31 -5.13
N ALA A 193 20.64 11.96 -6.00
CA ALA A 193 22.06 12.29 -5.89
C ALA A 193 22.40 13.23 -7.08
N ASP A 194 23.52 13.04 -7.75
CA ASP A 194 23.83 13.74 -9.02
C ASP A 194 22.72 13.49 -10.08
N SER A 195 22.08 12.34 -10.00
CA SER A 195 20.91 11.98 -10.78
C SER A 195 19.83 11.38 -9.87
N ARG A 196 18.64 11.07 -10.44
CA ARG A 196 17.58 10.41 -9.70
C ARG A 196 17.99 8.97 -9.36
N LEU A 197 18.05 8.64 -8.06
CA LEU A 197 18.29 7.29 -7.54
C LEU A 197 16.99 6.47 -7.48
N LEU A 198 15.95 7.04 -6.85
CA LEU A 198 14.66 6.37 -6.68
C LEU A 198 13.53 7.30 -7.10
N ASP A 199 12.51 6.73 -7.72
CA ASP A 199 11.22 7.39 -7.92
C ASP A 199 10.12 6.75 -7.05
N SER A 200 8.88 7.22 -7.25
CA SER A 200 7.72 6.73 -6.49
C SER A 200 7.49 5.24 -6.64
N ASP A 201 7.81 4.68 -7.79
CA ASP A 201 7.63 3.28 -8.09
C ASP A 201 8.70 2.41 -7.41
N ASP A 202 9.97 2.85 -7.49
CA ASP A 202 11.07 2.22 -6.75
C ASP A 202 10.81 2.25 -5.23
N ILE A 203 10.32 3.36 -4.68
CA ILE A 203 9.98 3.49 -3.25
C ILE A 203 8.93 2.45 -2.85
N ARG A 204 7.87 2.28 -3.64
CA ARG A 204 6.84 1.26 -3.39
C ARG A 204 7.39 -0.16 -3.50
N MET A 205 8.25 -0.41 -4.48
CA MET A 205 8.93 -1.70 -4.63
C MET A 205 9.75 -2.04 -3.38
N LEU A 206 10.54 -1.09 -2.87
CA LEU A 206 11.34 -1.28 -1.65
C LEU A 206 10.45 -1.54 -0.44
N ARG A 207 9.38 -0.77 -0.24
CA ARG A 207 8.38 -1.03 0.81
C ARG A 207 7.80 -2.44 0.69
N ARG A 208 7.48 -2.89 -0.53
CA ARG A 208 6.93 -4.23 -0.78
C ARG A 208 7.97 -5.31 -0.49
N ILE A 209 9.22 -5.15 -0.90
CA ILE A 209 10.31 -6.09 -0.60
C ILE A 209 10.39 -6.29 0.92
N VAL A 210 10.53 -5.19 1.67
CA VAL A 210 10.67 -5.22 3.13
C VAL A 210 9.46 -5.89 3.80
N ARG A 211 8.23 -5.58 3.37
CA ARG A 211 7.01 -6.19 3.88
C ARG A 211 6.91 -7.67 3.53
N ASP A 212 7.11 -8.02 2.26
CA ASP A 212 6.85 -9.38 1.77
C ASP A 212 7.86 -10.38 2.35
N VAL A 213 9.11 -9.96 2.60
CA VAL A 213 10.11 -10.78 3.33
C VAL A 213 9.63 -11.06 4.76
N ARG A 214 9.07 -10.08 5.46
CA ARG A 214 8.70 -10.21 6.87
C ARG A 214 7.35 -10.86 7.10
N HIS A 215 6.40 -10.65 6.18
CA HIS A 215 4.98 -11.02 6.43
C HIS A 215 4.41 -12.03 5.46
N ARG A 216 5.03 -12.25 4.29
CA ARG A 216 4.42 -13.05 3.21
C ARG A 216 5.28 -14.21 2.75
N GLY A 217 6.38 -14.48 3.46
CA GLY A 217 7.29 -15.59 3.15
C GLY A 217 7.96 -15.48 1.77
N ALA A 218 8.03 -14.28 1.19
CA ALA A 218 8.63 -14.03 -0.09
C ALA A 218 10.02 -13.39 0.08
N HIS A 219 11.03 -13.83 -0.68
CA HIS A 219 12.33 -13.16 -0.70
C HIS A 219 12.36 -12.03 -1.73
N ALA A 220 13.36 -11.12 -1.64
CA ALA A 220 13.41 -9.90 -2.45
C ALA A 220 13.33 -10.15 -3.96
N LEU A 221 14.02 -11.18 -4.50
CA LEU A 221 14.00 -11.50 -5.93
C LEU A 221 12.60 -11.93 -6.40
N THR A 222 11.80 -12.58 -5.56
CA THR A 222 10.40 -12.92 -5.83
C THR A 222 9.56 -11.65 -6.09
N THR A 223 9.70 -10.66 -5.22
CA THR A 223 8.98 -9.38 -5.37
C THR A 223 9.44 -8.61 -6.60
N ILE A 224 10.76 -8.59 -6.87
CA ILE A 224 11.32 -7.91 -8.05
C ILE A 224 10.90 -8.61 -9.35
N ASP A 225 10.89 -9.94 -9.38
CA ASP A 225 10.44 -10.74 -10.55
C ASP A 225 8.97 -10.50 -10.87
N TYR A 226 8.14 -10.31 -9.82
CA TYR A 226 6.70 -10.08 -9.96
C TYR A 226 6.34 -8.61 -10.26
N TRP A 227 7.24 -7.66 -9.99
CA TRP A 227 6.97 -6.22 -10.09
C TRP A 227 6.45 -5.74 -11.44
N PRO A 228 6.94 -6.24 -12.61
CA PRO A 228 6.38 -5.86 -13.91
C PRO A 228 4.89 -6.16 -14.07
N MET A 229 4.39 -7.26 -13.45
CA MET A 229 2.96 -7.57 -13.46
C MET A 229 2.16 -6.51 -12.71
N ILE A 230 2.64 -6.08 -11.55
CA ILE A 230 2.00 -5.01 -10.77
C ILE A 230 1.93 -3.71 -11.59
N GLN A 231 3.04 -3.31 -12.22
CA GLN A 231 3.09 -2.10 -13.03
C GLN A 231 2.11 -2.15 -14.20
N ASN A 232 2.03 -3.28 -14.90
CA ASN A 232 1.13 -3.45 -16.03
C ASN A 232 -0.33 -3.38 -15.60
N SER A 233 -0.70 -4.11 -14.55
CA SER A 233 -2.07 -4.11 -14.02
C SER A 233 -2.50 -2.72 -13.52
N GLU A 234 -1.60 -1.99 -12.85
CA GLU A 234 -1.88 -0.65 -12.34
C GLU A 234 -2.15 0.39 -13.46
N GLN A 235 -1.57 0.24 -14.64
CA GLN A 235 -1.77 1.18 -15.76
C GLN A 235 -3.23 1.25 -16.20
N ASP A 236 -3.99 0.15 -16.09
CA ASP A 236 -5.36 0.06 -16.59
C ASP A 236 -6.33 0.94 -15.78
N TYR A 237 -6.09 1.15 -14.49
CA TYR A 237 -7.02 1.87 -13.60
C TYR A 237 -6.44 3.08 -12.87
N TYR A 238 -5.13 3.23 -12.83
CA TYR A 238 -4.45 4.27 -12.06
C TYR A 238 -4.93 5.68 -12.41
N ARG A 239 -5.00 5.99 -13.71
CA ARG A 239 -5.44 7.31 -14.21
C ARG A 239 -6.89 7.61 -13.85
N ASP A 240 -7.76 6.61 -13.95
CA ASP A 240 -9.17 6.74 -13.64
C ASP A 240 -9.36 7.06 -12.16
N TYR A 241 -8.71 6.30 -11.26
CA TYR A 241 -8.81 6.51 -9.82
C TYR A 241 -8.22 7.86 -9.36
N LEU A 242 -7.12 8.30 -9.99
CA LEU A 242 -6.59 9.63 -9.74
C LEU A 242 -7.61 10.74 -10.08
N THR A 243 -8.37 10.58 -11.15
CA THR A 243 -9.36 11.60 -11.56
C THR A 243 -10.64 11.56 -10.74
N LYS A 244 -11.02 10.39 -10.21
CA LYS A 244 -12.21 10.22 -9.36
C LYS A 244 -12.01 10.66 -7.91
N ALA A 245 -10.76 10.74 -7.45
CA ALA A 245 -10.45 11.13 -6.09
C ALA A 245 -10.69 12.63 -5.81
N ASP A 246 -11.29 12.93 -4.68
CA ASP A 246 -11.44 14.30 -4.13
C ASP A 246 -10.17 14.78 -3.45
N TYR A 247 -9.43 13.84 -2.85
CA TYR A 247 -8.20 14.07 -2.11
C TYR A 247 -7.08 13.16 -2.60
N HIS A 248 -5.89 13.76 -2.71
CA HIS A 248 -4.65 13.05 -3.00
C HIS A 248 -3.74 13.15 -1.78
N VAL A 249 -3.45 12.02 -1.17
CA VAL A 249 -2.59 11.94 0.01
C VAL A 249 -1.22 11.43 -0.40
N ASN A 250 -0.19 12.25 -0.18
CA ASN A 250 1.18 11.82 -0.35
C ASN A 250 1.67 11.09 0.91
N SER A 251 1.81 9.76 0.82
CA SER A 251 2.23 8.92 1.93
C SER A 251 3.76 8.80 2.10
N PHE A 252 4.53 9.52 1.30
CA PHE A 252 5.98 9.50 1.43
C PHE A 252 6.42 10.29 2.68
N LEU A 253 7.26 9.67 3.49
CA LEU A 253 7.91 10.31 4.62
C LEU A 253 9.36 10.65 4.25
N ALA A 254 9.74 11.91 4.36
CA ALA A 254 11.04 12.37 3.88
C ALA A 254 12.25 11.64 4.50
N TYR A 255 12.09 11.08 5.71
CA TYR A 255 13.10 10.27 6.38
C TYR A 255 13.08 8.78 6.00
N GLU A 256 12.02 8.32 5.33
CA GLU A 256 11.81 6.91 4.97
C GLU A 256 13.00 6.26 4.26
N PRO A 257 13.67 6.95 3.30
CA PRO A 257 14.81 6.34 2.62
C PRO A 257 15.92 5.90 3.57
N LEU A 258 16.14 6.62 4.68
CA LEU A 258 17.16 6.28 5.68
C LEU A 258 16.95 4.88 6.29
N VAL A 259 15.70 4.45 6.41
CA VAL A 259 15.32 3.19 7.06
C VAL A 259 15.04 2.09 6.04
N ILE A 260 14.15 2.35 5.08
CA ILE A 260 13.70 1.35 4.10
C ILE A 260 14.85 0.92 3.18
N ALA A 261 15.74 1.84 2.79
CA ALA A 261 16.88 1.49 1.94
C ALA A 261 17.83 0.52 2.63
N SER A 262 18.10 0.71 3.93
CA SER A 262 18.95 -0.19 4.71
C SER A 262 18.39 -1.61 4.76
N LEU A 263 17.11 -1.74 5.07
CA LEU A 263 16.44 -3.03 5.19
C LEU A 263 16.32 -3.73 3.84
N ALA A 264 15.91 -3.01 2.81
CA ALA A 264 15.82 -3.57 1.46
C ALA A 264 17.19 -3.98 0.91
N LEU A 265 18.25 -3.23 1.23
CA LEU A 265 19.63 -3.58 0.83
C LEU A 265 20.06 -4.91 1.44
N GLN A 266 19.72 -5.16 2.71
CA GLN A 266 19.97 -6.44 3.38
C GLN A 266 19.15 -7.55 2.72
N ASP A 267 17.82 -7.37 2.58
CA ASP A 267 16.92 -8.38 2.01
C ASP A 267 17.30 -8.75 0.57
N ILE A 268 17.71 -7.77 -0.23
CA ILE A 268 18.22 -7.98 -1.61
C ILE A 268 19.56 -8.74 -1.58
N GLY A 269 20.46 -8.38 -0.68
CA GLY A 269 21.74 -9.05 -0.52
C GLY A 269 21.60 -10.53 -0.19
N GLU A 270 20.76 -10.86 0.78
CA GLU A 270 20.48 -12.24 1.18
C GLU A 270 19.88 -13.06 0.03
N ALA A 271 18.95 -12.47 -0.75
CA ALA A 271 18.35 -13.13 -1.90
C ALA A 271 19.33 -13.36 -3.05
N LEU A 272 20.23 -12.41 -3.32
CA LEU A 272 21.29 -12.57 -4.33
C LEU A 272 22.32 -13.64 -3.92
N ASP A 273 22.70 -13.66 -2.66
CA ASP A 273 23.59 -14.69 -2.09
C ASP A 273 22.97 -16.10 -2.22
N ALA A 274 21.67 -16.23 -1.92
CA ALA A 274 20.95 -17.48 -2.09
C ALA A 274 20.89 -17.90 -3.56
N TYR A 275 20.67 -16.96 -4.47
CA TYR A 275 20.70 -17.22 -5.92
C TYR A 275 22.06 -17.74 -6.39
N GLU A 276 23.15 -17.08 -6.00
CA GLU A 276 24.52 -17.46 -6.39
C GLU A 276 24.95 -18.84 -5.84
N LYS A 277 24.39 -19.21 -4.69
CA LYS A 277 24.62 -20.53 -4.07
C LYS A 277 23.67 -21.63 -4.59
N GLY A 278 22.72 -21.30 -5.47
CA GLY A 278 21.71 -22.26 -5.96
C GLY A 278 20.72 -22.70 -4.86
N LEU A 279 20.50 -21.86 -3.85
CA LEU A 279 19.63 -22.12 -2.70
C LEU A 279 18.33 -21.30 -2.74
N LEU A 280 18.09 -20.57 -3.83
CA LEU A 280 16.91 -19.75 -3.97
C LEU A 280 15.66 -20.64 -4.08
N VAL A 281 14.65 -20.37 -3.24
CA VAL A 281 13.37 -21.08 -3.30
C VAL A 281 12.49 -20.51 -4.43
N PRO A 282 11.58 -21.34 -5.02
CA PRO A 282 10.64 -20.87 -6.03
C PRO A 282 9.82 -19.67 -5.60
N SER A 283 9.44 -18.86 -6.57
CA SER A 283 8.58 -17.68 -6.31
C SER A 283 7.18 -18.09 -5.90
N VAL A 284 6.75 -17.68 -4.73
CA VAL A 284 5.37 -17.86 -4.24
C VAL A 284 4.32 -17.23 -5.16
N PHE A 285 4.70 -16.21 -5.95
CA PHE A 285 3.78 -15.59 -6.91
C PHE A 285 3.60 -16.44 -8.17
N MET A 286 4.49 -17.40 -8.45
CA MET A 286 4.40 -18.30 -9.60
C MET A 286 3.66 -19.61 -9.30
N GLU A 287 3.23 -19.86 -8.08
CA GLU A 287 2.53 -21.11 -7.70
C GLU A 287 1.26 -21.38 -8.52
N ARG A 288 0.54 -20.31 -8.91
CA ARG A 288 -0.67 -20.40 -9.75
C ARG A 288 -0.43 -20.00 -11.21
N SER A 289 0.84 -19.96 -11.63
CA SER A 289 1.21 -19.64 -13.01
C SER A 289 0.64 -20.67 -13.99
N ASN A 290 0.31 -20.21 -15.19
CA ASN A 290 -0.05 -21.10 -16.32
C ASN A 290 1.16 -21.72 -17.01
N VAL A 291 2.38 -21.36 -16.58
CA VAL A 291 3.64 -21.96 -17.01
C VAL A 291 4.34 -22.63 -15.82
N LYS A 292 5.03 -23.74 -16.08
CA LYS A 292 5.77 -24.47 -15.02
C LYS A 292 7.18 -23.88 -14.89
N LYS A 293 7.31 -22.75 -14.21
CA LYS A 293 8.58 -22.09 -13.93
C LYS A 293 8.61 -21.64 -12.48
N ASP A 294 9.77 -21.69 -11.85
CA ASP A 294 9.99 -21.18 -10.49
C ASP A 294 9.97 -19.67 -10.42
N PHE A 295 10.36 -19.00 -11.52
CA PHE A 295 10.36 -17.55 -11.70
C PHE A 295 9.90 -17.21 -13.13
N ALA A 296 9.34 -16.04 -13.30
CA ALA A 296 8.96 -15.56 -14.62
C ALA A 296 10.20 -15.17 -15.42
N ASN A 297 11.10 -14.36 -14.84
CA ASN A 297 12.36 -13.95 -15.46
C ASN A 297 13.43 -13.62 -14.41
N ILE A 298 14.04 -14.66 -13.83
CA ILE A 298 15.02 -14.50 -12.73
C ILE A 298 16.25 -13.67 -13.14
N GLU A 299 16.68 -13.75 -14.39
CA GLU A 299 17.84 -12.99 -14.86
C GLU A 299 17.59 -11.49 -14.84
N LYS A 300 16.40 -11.05 -15.28
CA LYS A 300 15.99 -9.64 -15.19
C LYS A 300 15.84 -9.20 -13.73
N ALA A 301 15.28 -10.06 -12.87
CA ALA A 301 15.13 -9.77 -11.45
C ALA A 301 16.49 -9.58 -10.77
N VAL A 302 17.46 -10.45 -11.04
CA VAL A 302 18.83 -10.34 -10.54
C VAL A 302 19.52 -9.07 -11.05
N ALA A 303 19.36 -8.73 -12.33
CA ALA A 303 19.93 -7.49 -12.88
C ALA A 303 19.35 -6.24 -12.21
N LYS A 304 18.02 -6.18 -12.01
CA LYS A 304 17.36 -5.08 -11.28
C LYS A 304 17.79 -5.03 -9.82
N ALA A 305 17.90 -6.18 -9.15
CA ALA A 305 18.38 -6.27 -7.77
C ALA A 305 19.80 -5.71 -7.60
N LYS A 306 20.72 -6.08 -8.48
CA LYS A 306 22.10 -5.55 -8.47
C LYS A 306 22.14 -4.04 -8.71
N MET A 307 21.30 -3.53 -9.60
CA MET A 307 21.16 -2.08 -9.84
C MET A 307 20.64 -1.37 -8.58
N LEU A 308 19.59 -1.91 -7.95
CA LEU A 308 19.06 -1.35 -6.70
C LEU A 308 20.13 -1.34 -5.59
N GLN A 309 20.94 -2.39 -5.44
CA GLN A 309 22.03 -2.39 -4.46
C GLN A 309 23.01 -1.22 -4.67
N VAL A 310 23.36 -0.91 -5.92
CA VAL A 310 24.25 0.22 -6.23
C VAL A 310 23.63 1.56 -5.81
N TRP A 311 22.34 1.72 -6.02
CA TRP A 311 21.63 2.95 -5.64
C TRP A 311 21.45 3.06 -4.14
N LEU A 312 20.99 1.98 -3.49
CA LEU A 312 20.72 1.95 -2.06
C LEU A 312 21.96 2.16 -1.18
N ARG A 313 23.14 1.74 -1.66
CA ARG A 313 24.41 1.99 -0.96
C ARG A 313 24.81 3.47 -0.90
N GLN A 314 24.23 4.32 -1.74
CA GLN A 314 24.47 5.76 -1.71
C GLN A 314 23.59 6.48 -0.68
N ILE A 315 22.51 5.82 -0.21
CA ILE A 315 21.57 6.40 0.73
C ILE A 315 22.12 6.20 2.16
N PRO A 316 22.26 7.28 2.95
CA PRO A 316 22.67 7.17 4.34
C PRO A 316 21.63 6.36 5.15
N GLN A 317 22.08 5.71 6.22
CA GLN A 317 21.25 4.73 6.92
C GLN A 317 20.93 5.16 8.34
N ALA A 318 19.69 4.92 8.77
CA ALA A 318 19.26 5.04 10.15
C ALA A 318 18.62 3.73 10.63
N LYS A 319 18.69 3.48 11.94
CA LYS A 319 18.07 2.30 12.54
C LYS A 319 16.55 2.41 12.51
N GLU A 320 15.88 1.30 12.29
CA GLU A 320 14.42 1.20 12.35
C GLU A 320 13.83 1.62 13.71
N THR A 321 14.60 1.52 14.78
CA THR A 321 14.21 1.96 16.14
C THR A 321 13.89 3.45 16.26
N PHE A 322 14.27 4.27 15.27
CA PHE A 322 13.88 5.67 15.21
C PHE A 322 12.47 5.88 14.66
N VAL A 323 11.88 4.86 14.02
CA VAL A 323 10.53 4.97 13.45
C VAL A 323 9.51 4.99 14.60
N PRO A 324 8.63 6.02 14.68
CA PRO A 324 7.59 6.07 15.70
C PRO A 324 6.64 4.87 15.57
N LYS A 325 6.18 4.31 16.69
CA LYS A 325 5.22 3.19 16.71
C LYS A 325 3.91 3.48 15.95
N THR A 326 3.59 4.75 15.81
CA THR A 326 2.42 5.22 15.06
C THR A 326 2.71 5.48 13.58
N SER A 327 3.94 5.34 13.10
CA SER A 327 4.29 5.63 11.71
C SER A 327 3.58 4.73 10.71
N ILE A 328 3.27 5.28 9.53
CA ILE A 328 2.78 4.50 8.38
C ILE A 328 3.81 3.46 7.93
N LEU A 329 5.09 3.67 8.21
CA LEU A 329 6.14 2.71 7.86
C LEU A 329 6.00 1.38 8.60
N ASN A 330 5.31 1.33 9.74
CA ASN A 330 5.08 0.09 10.47
C ASN A 330 4.22 -0.92 9.70
N GLU A 331 3.47 -0.47 8.70
CA GLU A 331 2.80 -1.38 7.73
C GLU A 331 3.81 -2.27 7.00
N PHE A 332 5.06 -1.83 6.89
CA PHE A 332 6.11 -2.54 6.14
C PHE A 332 7.18 -3.15 7.07
N LEU A 333 7.41 -2.55 8.24
CA LEU A 333 8.55 -2.89 9.14
C LEU A 333 8.23 -3.96 10.17
N CYS A 334 6.98 -4.15 10.58
CA CYS A 334 6.57 -5.04 11.68
C CYS A 334 7.08 -4.63 13.07
N LEU A 335 7.06 -3.36 13.39
CA LEU A 335 7.45 -2.86 14.71
C LEU A 335 6.31 -2.84 15.71
#